data_2205fd34693f49e854692a68f1b5ea10
#
_entry.id   2205fd34693f49e854692a68f1b5ea10
#
_cell.length_a   1.000
_cell.length_b   1.000
_cell.length_c   1.000
_cell.angle_alpha   90.00
_cell.angle_beta   90.00
_cell.angle_gamma   90.00
#
_symmetry.space_group_name_H-M   'P 1'
#
loop_
_entity.id
_entity.type
_entity.pdbx_description
1 polymer ?
#
loop_
_entity_poly.entity_id
_entity_poly.type
_entity_poly.pdbx_seq_one_letter_code
_entity_poly.pdbx_strand_id
1 'polypeptide(L)'
;MPWSRVMADLIVVFHACYVGFVVLGLAAILIGAVCGWTWVRNIYFRVVHLAMIAIVVGESLAGVPCPLTVWENQLRVRAGEATYPGDFLGYWVHRLIFYQAEPWVFTLSYAIFGLAVVAALVLAPPRLHAARAHNLDGCPPQPAR
;
A
#
# COMPACT_ATOMS: atom_id res chain seq x y z
N MET A 1 -0.45 4.39 -31.52
CA MET A 1 -1.86 3.95 -31.53
C MET A 1 -2.56 4.57 -30.31
N PRO A 2 -3.78 5.10 -30.43
CA PRO A 2 -4.45 5.79 -29.31
C PRO A 2 -4.69 4.89 -28.09
N TRP A 3 -4.93 3.60 -28.30
CA TRP A 3 -5.14 2.65 -27.22
C TRP A 3 -3.94 2.44 -26.29
N SER A 4 -2.72 2.42 -26.85
CA SER A 4 -1.50 2.24 -26.04
C SER A 4 -1.29 3.38 -25.07
N ARG A 5 -1.64 4.62 -25.49
CA ARG A 5 -1.59 5.81 -24.64
C ARG A 5 -2.61 5.71 -23.50
N VAL A 6 -3.86 5.39 -23.82
CA VAL A 6 -4.92 5.25 -22.81
C VAL A 6 -4.56 4.18 -21.77
N MET A 7 -4.01 3.04 -22.23
CA MET A 7 -3.57 1.99 -21.31
C MET A 7 -2.40 2.44 -20.42
N ALA A 8 -1.43 3.18 -20.97
CA ALA A 8 -0.33 3.75 -20.17
C ALA A 8 -0.85 4.71 -19.10
N ASP A 9 -1.78 5.59 -19.45
CA ASP A 9 -2.37 6.55 -18.51
C ASP A 9 -3.20 5.85 -17.42
N LEU A 10 -3.91 4.76 -17.76
CA LEU A 10 -4.60 3.94 -16.76
C LEU A 10 -3.63 3.27 -15.78
N ILE A 11 -2.48 2.79 -16.25
CA ILE A 11 -1.44 2.24 -15.37
C ILE A 11 -0.89 3.31 -14.45
N VAL A 12 -0.66 4.54 -14.93
CA VAL A 12 -0.23 5.68 -14.08
C VAL A 12 -1.25 5.95 -12.97
N VAL A 13 -2.53 6.02 -13.32
CA VAL A 13 -3.60 6.26 -12.33
C VAL A 13 -3.65 5.12 -11.32
N PHE A 14 -3.59 3.87 -11.78
CA PHE A 14 -3.56 2.71 -10.89
C PHE A 14 -2.34 2.74 -9.96
N HIS A 15 -1.16 3.05 -10.49
CA HIS A 15 0.07 3.15 -9.72
C HIS A 15 0.00 4.28 -8.68
N ALA A 16 -0.54 5.44 -9.06
CA ALA A 16 -0.78 6.55 -8.13
C ALA A 16 -1.76 6.17 -7.01
N CYS A 17 -2.83 5.45 -7.33
CA CYS A 17 -3.76 4.91 -6.33
C CYS A 17 -3.09 3.89 -5.40
N TYR A 18 -2.22 3.04 -5.95
CA TYR A 18 -1.44 2.07 -5.19
C TYR A 18 -0.55 2.78 -4.16
N VAL A 19 0.27 3.75 -4.61
CA VAL A 19 1.14 4.55 -3.74
C VAL A 19 0.30 5.32 -2.71
N GLY A 20 -0.79 5.95 -3.15
CA GLY A 20 -1.73 6.65 -2.28
C GLY A 20 -2.30 5.75 -1.20
N PHE A 21 -2.72 4.53 -1.55
CA PHE A 21 -3.24 3.55 -0.58
C PHE A 21 -2.16 3.18 0.46
N VAL A 22 -0.92 2.95 0.03
CA VAL A 22 0.16 2.58 0.94
C VAL A 22 0.49 3.75 1.90
N VAL A 23 0.63 4.96 1.39
CA VAL A 23 0.99 6.14 2.21
C VAL A 23 -0.16 6.56 3.12
N LEU A 24 -1.36 6.74 2.57
CA LEU A 24 -2.54 7.14 3.34
C LEU A 24 -3.02 6.02 4.28
N GLY A 25 -2.81 4.78 3.89
CA GLY A 25 -3.08 3.62 4.72
C GLY A 25 -2.27 3.62 6.01
N LEU A 26 -0.97 3.90 5.94
CA LEU A 26 -0.14 4.03 7.15
C LEU A 26 -0.60 5.22 8.00
N ALA A 27 -0.87 6.38 7.39
CA ALA A 27 -1.37 7.54 8.10
C ALA A 27 -2.70 7.23 8.82
N ALA A 28 -3.63 6.58 8.14
CA ALA A 28 -4.91 6.16 8.72
C ALA A 28 -4.73 5.14 9.87
N ILE A 29 -3.76 4.23 9.75
CA ILE A 29 -3.41 3.27 10.79
C ILE A 29 -2.90 3.98 12.04
N LEU A 30 -1.97 4.93 11.88
CA LEU A 30 -1.37 5.67 13.00
C LEU A 30 -2.40 6.58 13.69
N ILE A 31 -3.14 7.36 12.91
CA ILE A 31 -4.20 8.23 13.43
C ILE A 31 -5.30 7.39 14.09
N GLY A 32 -5.74 6.33 13.42
CA GLY A 32 -6.79 5.45 13.91
C GLY A 32 -6.39 4.67 15.16
N ALA A 33 -5.11 4.37 15.34
CA ALA A 33 -4.61 3.76 16.58
C ALA A 33 -4.73 4.72 17.77
N VAL A 34 -4.46 6.01 17.55
CA VAL A 34 -4.63 7.08 18.59
C VAL A 34 -6.10 7.40 18.82
N CYS A 35 -6.88 7.53 17.75
CA CYS A 35 -8.32 7.87 17.82
C CYS A 35 -9.24 6.69 18.15
N GLY A 36 -8.70 5.48 18.31
CA GLY A 36 -9.48 4.30 18.67
C GLY A 36 -10.35 3.75 17.52
N TRP A 37 -10.04 4.06 16.25
CA TRP A 37 -10.83 3.56 15.11
C TRP A 37 -10.72 2.04 14.99
N THR A 38 -11.88 1.38 15.00
CA THR A 38 -11.92 -0.08 14.96
C THR A 38 -11.62 -0.66 13.58
N TRP A 39 -11.99 0.05 12.51
CA TRP A 39 -11.83 -0.42 11.13
C TRP A 39 -10.36 -0.53 10.71
N VAL A 40 -9.46 0.35 11.21
CA VAL A 40 -8.01 0.26 10.91
C VAL A 40 -7.35 -0.97 11.53
N ARG A 41 -8.02 -1.64 12.46
CA ARG A 41 -7.60 -2.90 13.09
C ARG A 41 -8.14 -4.14 12.37
N ASN A 42 -8.84 -3.97 11.25
CA ASN A 42 -9.32 -5.07 10.43
C ASN A 42 -8.12 -5.84 9.85
N ILE A 43 -8.12 -7.16 10.03
CA ILE A 43 -7.01 -8.03 9.59
C ILE A 43 -6.80 -7.98 8.07
N TYR A 44 -7.87 -7.95 7.28
CA TYR A 44 -7.78 -7.91 5.82
C TYR A 44 -7.11 -6.62 5.35
N PHE A 45 -7.51 -5.47 5.90
CA PHE A 45 -6.89 -4.19 5.60
C PHE A 45 -5.39 -4.19 5.91
N ARG A 46 -5.02 -4.71 7.09
CA ARG A 46 -3.63 -4.79 7.54
C ARG A 46 -2.78 -5.73 6.69
N VAL A 47 -3.31 -6.90 6.34
CA VAL A 47 -2.60 -7.88 5.51
C VAL A 47 -2.39 -7.34 4.10
N VAL A 48 -3.43 -6.77 3.47
CA VAL A 48 -3.32 -6.17 2.14
C VAL A 48 -2.30 -5.02 2.16
N HIS A 49 -2.39 -4.13 3.13
CA HIS A 49 -1.47 -3.00 3.25
C HIS A 49 -0.01 -3.46 3.44
N LEU A 50 0.22 -4.45 4.32
CA LEU A 50 1.55 -5.03 4.55
C LEU A 50 2.08 -5.73 3.29
N ALA A 51 1.26 -6.50 2.60
CA ALA A 51 1.66 -7.19 1.37
C ALA A 51 2.07 -6.19 0.28
N MET A 52 1.32 -5.11 0.12
CA MET A 52 1.63 -4.07 -0.88
C MET A 52 2.98 -3.40 -0.60
N ILE A 53 3.24 -2.98 0.64
CA ILE A 53 4.55 -2.37 0.96
C ILE A 53 5.69 -3.39 0.91
N ALA A 54 5.45 -4.65 1.28
CA ALA A 54 6.45 -5.70 1.19
C ALA A 54 6.91 -5.94 -0.26
N ILE A 55 6.00 -5.87 -1.23
CA ILE A 55 6.32 -5.94 -2.66
C ILE A 55 7.26 -4.78 -3.04
N VAL A 56 6.90 -3.53 -2.71
CA VAL A 56 7.72 -2.36 -3.04
C VAL A 56 9.11 -2.43 -2.43
N VAL A 57 9.20 -2.81 -1.15
CA VAL A 57 10.50 -2.97 -0.46
C VAL A 57 11.30 -4.10 -1.10
N GLY A 58 10.67 -5.23 -1.41
CA GLY A 58 11.33 -6.37 -2.06
C GLY A 58 11.88 -6.04 -3.43
N GLU A 59 11.09 -5.38 -4.29
CA GLU A 59 11.52 -4.91 -5.61
C GLU A 59 12.71 -3.94 -5.50
N SER A 60 12.60 -2.97 -4.58
CA SER A 60 13.65 -1.96 -4.39
C SER A 60 14.96 -2.56 -3.85
N LEU A 61 14.89 -3.50 -2.91
CA LEU A 61 16.08 -4.20 -2.38
C LEU A 61 16.71 -5.14 -3.41
N ALA A 62 15.89 -5.74 -4.26
CA ALA A 62 16.37 -6.58 -5.37
C ALA A 62 16.94 -5.77 -6.55
N GLY A 63 16.78 -4.44 -6.54
CA GLY A 63 17.17 -3.58 -7.65
C GLY A 63 16.36 -3.83 -8.93
N VAL A 64 15.14 -4.38 -8.79
CA VAL A 64 14.25 -4.69 -9.89
C VAL A 64 13.23 -3.56 -10.04
N PRO A 65 13.06 -3.00 -11.26
CA PRO A 65 12.06 -1.97 -11.48
C PRO A 65 10.64 -2.53 -11.31
N CYS A 66 9.75 -1.71 -10.75
CA CYS A 66 8.35 -2.10 -10.57
C CYS A 66 7.70 -2.52 -11.89
N PRO A 67 7.03 -3.69 -11.98
CA PRO A 67 6.38 -4.16 -13.19
C PRO A 67 5.40 -3.15 -13.81
N LEU A 68 4.70 -2.39 -12.97
CA LEU A 68 3.78 -1.35 -13.45
C LEU A 68 4.51 -0.26 -14.23
N THR A 69 5.69 0.18 -13.76
CA THR A 69 6.53 1.16 -14.45
C THR A 69 7.06 0.60 -15.78
N VAL A 70 7.46 -0.68 -15.78
CA VAL A 70 7.93 -1.34 -17.01
C VAL A 70 6.81 -1.41 -18.05
N TRP A 71 5.61 -1.85 -17.67
CA TRP A 71 4.47 -1.95 -18.58
C TRP A 71 4.02 -0.57 -19.10
N GLU A 72 3.98 0.43 -18.23
CA GLU A 72 3.68 1.81 -18.63
C GLU A 72 4.67 2.28 -19.71
N ASN A 73 5.99 2.16 -19.47
CA ASN A 73 7.00 2.59 -20.41
C ASN A 73 6.92 1.84 -21.75
N GLN A 74 6.65 0.53 -21.73
CA GLN A 74 6.47 -0.24 -22.96
C GLN A 74 5.27 0.25 -23.78
N LEU A 75 4.18 0.61 -23.12
CA LEU A 75 2.98 1.15 -23.78
C LEU A 75 3.22 2.56 -24.33
N ARG A 76 3.99 3.41 -23.62
CA ARG A 76 4.40 4.73 -24.11
C ARG A 76 5.29 4.63 -25.34
N VAL A 77 6.27 3.71 -25.34
CA VAL A 77 7.08 3.45 -26.54
C VAL A 77 6.20 3.06 -27.74
N ARG A 78 5.22 2.16 -27.54
CA ARG A 78 4.28 1.76 -28.60
C ARG A 78 3.37 2.90 -29.05
N ALA A 79 3.13 3.88 -28.19
CA ALA A 79 2.37 5.09 -28.52
C ALA A 79 3.20 6.16 -29.23
N GLY A 80 4.53 6.00 -29.32
CA GLY A 80 5.47 7.00 -29.84
C GLY A 80 5.74 8.13 -28.86
N GLU A 81 5.51 7.90 -27.56
CA GLU A 81 5.74 8.89 -26.49
C GLU A 81 7.10 8.68 -25.82
N ALA A 82 7.59 9.75 -25.20
CA ALA A 82 8.80 9.69 -24.39
C ALA A 82 8.58 8.87 -23.12
N THR A 83 9.57 8.06 -22.75
CA THR A 83 9.61 7.32 -21.50
C THR A 83 10.50 8.04 -20.50
N TYR A 84 10.41 7.64 -19.23
CA TYR A 84 11.28 8.15 -18.18
C TYR A 84 12.12 7.01 -17.58
N PRO A 85 13.38 7.28 -17.22
CA PRO A 85 14.23 6.33 -16.53
C PRO A 85 13.91 6.29 -15.03
N GLY A 86 14.13 5.15 -14.39
CA GLY A 86 14.03 5.00 -12.96
C GLY A 86 12.64 4.65 -12.45
N ASP A 87 12.40 4.95 -11.18
CA ASP A 87 11.17 4.60 -10.48
C ASP A 87 10.05 5.60 -10.75
N PHE A 88 8.80 5.12 -10.68
CA PHE A 88 7.61 5.96 -10.76
C PHE A 88 7.64 7.11 -9.74
N LEU A 89 7.95 6.81 -8.47
CA LEU A 89 7.99 7.83 -7.42
C LEU A 89 9.13 8.82 -7.64
N GLY A 90 10.32 8.34 -8.04
CA GLY A 90 11.47 9.19 -8.36
C GLY A 90 11.15 10.18 -9.48
N TYR A 91 10.51 9.72 -10.55
CA TYR A 91 10.08 10.59 -11.66
C TYR A 91 9.10 11.66 -11.20
N TRP A 92 8.04 11.30 -10.44
CA TRP A 92 7.04 12.24 -10.00
C TRP A 92 7.56 13.22 -8.93
N VAL A 93 8.41 12.75 -8.00
CA VAL A 93 9.09 13.62 -7.02
C VAL A 93 9.94 14.65 -7.75
N HIS A 94 10.76 14.19 -8.72
CA HIS A 94 11.57 15.11 -9.54
C HIS A 94 10.68 16.13 -10.27
N ARG A 95 9.59 15.69 -10.86
CA ARG A 95 8.68 16.56 -11.62
C ARG A 95 7.93 17.59 -10.76
N LEU A 96 7.60 17.25 -9.51
CA LEU A 96 6.83 18.11 -8.61
C LEU A 96 7.71 19.05 -7.78
N ILE A 97 8.87 18.56 -7.34
CA ILE A 97 9.72 19.28 -6.36
C ILE A 97 11.06 19.70 -7.00
N PHE A 98 11.32 19.31 -8.26
CA PHE A 98 12.59 19.53 -8.99
C PHE A 98 13.83 18.95 -8.28
N TYR A 99 13.62 17.98 -7.38
CA TYR A 99 14.68 17.35 -6.62
C TYR A 99 15.08 16.01 -7.24
N GLN A 100 16.37 15.87 -7.57
CA GLN A 100 16.95 14.61 -8.05
C GLN A 100 17.63 13.91 -6.88
N ALA A 101 17.01 12.85 -6.38
CA ALA A 101 17.61 12.01 -5.35
C ALA A 101 18.31 10.80 -6.00
N GLU A 102 19.40 10.39 -5.37
CA GLU A 102 20.10 9.16 -5.74
C GLU A 102 19.19 7.93 -5.49
N PRO A 103 19.28 6.87 -6.30
CA PRO A 103 18.41 5.69 -6.19
C PRO A 103 18.38 5.06 -4.79
N TRP A 104 19.51 5.06 -4.07
CA TRP A 104 19.61 4.52 -2.72
C TRP A 104 18.73 5.26 -1.71
N VAL A 105 18.46 6.56 -1.95
CA VAL A 105 17.58 7.37 -1.08
C VAL A 105 16.15 6.84 -1.11
N PHE A 106 15.66 6.46 -2.30
CA PHE A 106 14.34 5.84 -2.44
C PHE A 106 14.31 4.46 -1.79
N THR A 107 15.32 3.62 -2.00
CA THR A 107 15.43 2.29 -1.36
C THR A 107 15.41 2.42 0.16
N LEU A 108 16.19 3.34 0.72
CA LEU A 108 16.20 3.60 2.16
C LEU A 108 14.84 4.09 2.67
N SER A 109 14.20 5.00 1.93
CA SER A 109 12.88 5.53 2.27
C SER A 109 11.82 4.42 2.30
N TYR A 110 11.81 3.53 1.30
CA TYR A 110 10.89 2.39 1.27
C TYR A 110 11.16 1.41 2.42
N ALA A 111 12.43 1.14 2.74
CA ALA A 111 12.80 0.27 3.86
C ALA A 111 12.34 0.86 5.21
N ILE A 112 12.59 2.15 5.46
CA ILE A 112 12.14 2.85 6.67
C ILE A 112 10.62 2.83 6.75
N PHE A 113 9.93 3.10 5.64
CA PHE A 113 8.47 3.07 5.59
C PHE A 113 7.93 1.66 5.87
N GLY A 114 8.54 0.64 5.29
CA GLY A 114 8.19 -0.76 5.56
C GLY A 114 8.37 -1.14 7.03
N LEU A 115 9.48 -0.72 7.65
CA LEU A 115 9.71 -0.88 9.09
C LEU A 115 8.64 -0.18 9.93
N ALA A 116 8.23 1.03 9.54
CA ALA A 116 7.16 1.75 10.23
C ALA A 116 5.82 1.01 10.14
N VAL A 117 5.51 0.38 9.00
CA VAL A 117 4.31 -0.47 8.85
C VAL A 117 4.37 -1.69 9.74
N VAL A 118 5.52 -2.37 9.83
CA VAL A 118 5.72 -3.52 10.72
C VAL A 118 5.62 -3.08 12.19
N ALA A 119 6.24 -1.98 12.56
CA ALA A 119 6.13 -1.42 13.90
C ALA A 119 4.67 -1.08 14.26
N ALA A 120 3.92 -0.47 13.34
CA ALA A 120 2.50 -0.19 13.53
C ALA A 120 1.65 -1.46 13.66
N LEU A 121 2.06 -2.57 13.04
CA LEU A 121 1.41 -3.87 13.20
C LEU A 121 1.62 -4.44 14.60
N VAL A 122 2.85 -4.30 15.14
CA VAL A 122 3.21 -4.79 16.48
C VAL A 122 2.58 -3.93 17.57
N LEU A 123 2.65 -2.59 17.44
CA LEU A 123 2.16 -1.66 18.45
C LEU A 123 0.63 -1.57 18.51
N ALA A 124 -0.04 -1.76 17.37
CA ALA A 124 -1.49 -1.75 17.25
C ALA A 124 -1.97 -3.03 16.55
N PRO A 125 -1.95 -4.19 17.22
CA PRO A 125 -2.25 -5.46 16.60
C PRO A 125 -3.67 -5.49 16.03
N PRO A 126 -3.88 -6.19 14.90
CA PRO A 126 -5.20 -6.37 14.31
C PRO A 126 -6.09 -7.13 15.29
N ARG A 127 -7.37 -6.79 15.32
CA ARG A 127 -8.37 -7.59 16.02
C ARG A 127 -8.72 -8.76 15.10
N LEU A 128 -8.24 -9.93 15.43
CA LEU A 128 -8.84 -11.16 14.92
C LEU A 128 -10.29 -11.11 15.39
N HIS A 129 -11.25 -11.28 14.48
CA HIS A 129 -12.65 -11.47 14.89
C HIS A 129 -12.63 -12.64 15.86
N ALA A 130 -12.74 -12.34 17.15
CA ALA A 130 -13.16 -13.36 18.10
C ALA A 130 -14.50 -13.84 17.55
N ALA A 131 -14.50 -15.07 17.04
CA ALA A 131 -15.71 -15.75 16.64
C ALA A 131 -16.73 -15.51 17.75
N ARG A 132 -17.90 -15.05 17.38
CA ARG A 132 -19.08 -14.95 18.22
C ARG A 132 -19.17 -16.17 19.14
N ALA A 133 -18.53 -16.12 20.29
CA ALA A 133 -18.97 -16.83 21.46
C ALA A 133 -20.17 -16.03 21.99
N HIS A 134 -21.25 -16.03 21.20
CA HIS A 134 -22.50 -15.45 21.63
C HIS A 134 -23.43 -16.60 22.03
N ASN A 135 -23.69 -16.65 23.32
CA ASN A 135 -24.96 -17.04 23.89
C ASN A 135 -25.48 -18.44 23.54
N LEU A 136 -24.90 -19.43 24.23
CA LEU A 136 -25.71 -20.57 24.62
C LEU A 136 -26.10 -20.55 26.11
N ASP A 137 -25.78 -19.44 26.82
CA ASP A 137 -26.05 -19.32 28.27
C ASP A 137 -27.28 -18.45 28.58
N GLY A 138 -28.12 -18.20 27.58
CA GLY A 138 -29.35 -17.38 27.72
C GLY A 138 -30.62 -18.18 27.87
N CYS A 139 -30.57 -19.37 28.47
CA CYS A 139 -31.81 -20.04 28.90
C CYS A 139 -32.03 -19.77 30.40
N PRO A 140 -33.00 -18.93 30.80
CA PRO A 140 -33.33 -18.79 32.21
C PRO A 140 -33.88 -20.10 32.75
N PRO A 141 -33.53 -20.51 34.00
CA PRO A 141 -34.10 -21.73 34.60
C PRO A 141 -35.61 -21.60 34.73
N GLN A 142 -36.32 -22.56 34.18
CA GLN A 142 -37.78 -22.67 34.37
C GLN A 142 -38.08 -22.96 35.84
N PRO A 143 -39.02 -22.24 36.49
CA PRO A 143 -39.44 -22.57 37.83
C PRO A 143 -40.17 -23.92 37.83
N ALA A 144 -39.67 -24.83 38.68
CA ALA A 144 -40.34 -26.08 38.95
C ALA A 144 -41.75 -25.82 39.52
N ARG A 145 -42.75 -26.45 38.92
CA ARG A 145 -44.11 -26.57 39.48
C ARG A 145 -44.21 -27.82 40.31
#